data_70b0776f4d22b31f87c92c2de1cc2a7c
#
_entry.id   70b0776f4d22b31f87c92c2de1cc2a7c
#
_cell.length_a   1.000
_cell.length_b   1.000
_cell.length_c   1.000
_cell.angle_alpha   90.00
_cell.angle_beta   90.00
_cell.angle_gamma   90.00
#
_symmetry.space_group_name_H-M   'P 1'
#
loop_
_entity.id
_entity.type
_entity.pdbx_description
1 polymer ?
#
loop_
_entity_poly.entity_id
_entity_poly.type
_entity_poly.pdbx_seq_one_letter_code
_entity_poly.pdbx_strand_id
1 'polypeptide(L)'
;MRLEGKSLKSDFLRFIIPSIIAQWVFSLYTMVDGIFVARGVSEVALTAVNISMPFTTGLFSISILFAVGNSTIVAIFLGQGEKQKANEVFTQNVVLLCILSVLITILVMIFLDPFARFLGATDHILPYARTYIGTIAPFSVVYILSYSFETLIKTDGYPKLATIYVTSGAVLNCILDYILVMVLHKGVWGAAFATGISQAAVILLYLWHFLGPKGTIRFSKFHLMPSEIGRQIRNGMSSGITEFSSGIIIFFFNQAILKYIGEYALVSYTIISYVNTIVVMSMAGIAQGTQPLISYYYGKNEPEKYKKLLKYGMAAAAAGSVAAVLICYVGAGSIVRLFLKESEASLIVYSVRVLRIFILSFLLAGLNVVLGGYFTSVEKAGFATMISLTRSLIALVISLVFLTAVFGGEAIWWAPLIAESCCLVLSAGLYQWYRKK
;
A
#
# COMPACT_ATOMS: atom_id res chain seq x y z
N MET A 1 -11.87 21.29 1.80
CA MET A 1 -10.82 20.74 2.69
C MET A 1 -10.75 21.58 3.96
N ARG A 2 -10.86 20.99 5.12
CA ARG A 2 -10.79 21.70 6.41
C ARG A 2 -9.34 21.84 6.87
N LEU A 3 -8.76 23.03 6.74
CA LEU A 3 -7.45 23.40 7.27
C LEU A 3 -7.66 24.25 8.53
N GLU A 4 -6.87 24.02 9.59
CA GLU A 4 -7.04 24.77 10.85
C GLU A 4 -6.36 26.14 10.82
N GLY A 5 -5.62 26.44 9.77
CA GLY A 5 -5.07 27.78 9.49
C GLY A 5 -3.96 28.29 10.41
N LYS A 6 -3.49 27.49 11.38
CA LYS A 6 -2.46 27.94 12.34
C LYS A 6 -1.08 28.11 11.70
N SER A 7 -0.63 27.14 10.88
CA SER A 7 0.59 27.21 10.08
C SER A 7 0.66 26.04 9.11
N LEU A 8 1.38 26.19 7.99
CA LEU A 8 1.60 25.13 7.01
C LEU A 8 2.29 23.90 7.63
N LYS A 9 3.21 24.10 8.59
CA LYS A 9 3.89 23.04 9.32
C LYS A 9 2.93 22.28 10.25
N SER A 10 2.03 22.98 10.91
CA SER A 10 1.01 22.36 11.76
C SER A 10 0.06 21.49 10.96
N ASP A 11 -0.44 21.99 9.82
CA ASP A 11 -1.29 21.21 8.92
C ASP A 11 -0.54 19.97 8.38
N PHE A 12 0.73 20.14 7.98
CA PHE A 12 1.58 19.03 7.53
C PHE A 12 1.67 17.92 8.61
N LEU A 13 2.04 18.24 9.84
CA LEU A 13 2.15 17.26 10.92
C LEU A 13 0.81 16.61 11.26
N ARG A 14 -0.28 17.39 11.22
CA ARG A 14 -1.65 16.90 11.44
C ARG A 14 -2.07 15.83 10.43
N PHE A 15 -1.55 15.89 9.21
CA PHE A 15 -1.86 14.93 8.16
C PHE A 15 -0.91 13.73 8.16
N ILE A 16 0.39 13.95 8.31
CA ILE A 16 1.35 12.84 8.18
C ILE A 16 1.34 11.89 9.38
N ILE A 17 1.24 12.40 10.61
CA ILE A 17 1.28 11.55 11.80
C ILE A 17 0.13 10.53 11.81
N PRO A 18 -1.14 10.92 11.64
CA PRO A 18 -2.22 9.94 11.55
C PRO A 18 -2.07 9.01 10.34
N SER A 19 -1.55 9.50 9.21
CA SER A 19 -1.34 8.65 8.03
C SER A 19 -0.29 7.58 8.26
N ILE A 20 0.82 7.88 8.93
CA ILE A 20 1.83 6.88 9.32
C ILE A 20 1.22 5.86 10.29
N ILE A 21 0.47 6.32 11.30
CA ILE A 21 -0.19 5.43 12.28
C ILE A 21 -1.19 4.50 11.56
N ALA A 22 -1.98 5.01 10.62
CA ALA A 22 -2.91 4.20 9.85
C ALA A 22 -2.18 3.09 9.06
N GLN A 23 -1.03 3.38 8.45
CA GLN A 23 -0.23 2.38 7.74
C GLN A 23 0.39 1.33 8.68
N TRP A 24 0.80 1.73 9.88
CA TRP A 24 1.27 0.77 10.88
C TRP A 24 0.14 -0.14 11.37
N VAL A 25 -1.03 0.42 11.65
CA VAL A 25 -2.21 -0.36 12.05
C VAL A 25 -2.57 -1.36 10.95
N PHE A 26 -2.58 -0.91 9.69
CA PHE A 26 -2.84 -1.80 8.54
C PHE A 26 -1.82 -2.94 8.46
N SER A 27 -0.53 -2.65 8.59
CA SER A 27 0.53 -3.66 8.56
C SER A 27 0.42 -4.66 9.72
N LEU A 28 0.18 -4.14 10.93
CA LEU A 28 0.07 -4.98 12.12
C LEU A 28 -1.15 -5.91 12.07
N TYR A 29 -2.31 -5.39 11.66
CA TYR A 29 -3.50 -6.25 11.59
C TYR A 29 -3.35 -7.34 10.54
N THR A 30 -2.71 -7.05 9.39
CA THR A 30 -2.44 -8.06 8.35
C THR A 30 -1.52 -9.18 8.88
N MET A 31 -0.53 -8.82 9.71
CA MET A 31 0.33 -9.82 10.36
C MET A 31 -0.45 -10.67 11.37
N VAL A 32 -1.33 -10.05 12.17
CA VAL A 32 -2.16 -10.75 13.17
C VAL A 32 -3.16 -11.68 12.50
N ASP A 33 -3.83 -11.23 11.44
CA ASP A 33 -4.72 -12.05 10.61
C ASP A 33 -3.99 -13.29 10.07
N GLY A 34 -2.81 -13.10 9.50
CA GLY A 34 -1.95 -14.20 9.05
C GLY A 34 -1.60 -15.21 10.16
N ILE A 35 -1.37 -14.74 11.39
CA ILE A 35 -1.12 -15.63 12.55
C ILE A 35 -2.37 -16.43 12.92
N PHE A 36 -3.55 -15.82 12.93
CA PHE A 36 -4.80 -16.53 13.21
C PHE A 36 -5.10 -17.58 12.15
N VAL A 37 -4.91 -17.24 10.88
CA VAL A 37 -5.05 -18.22 9.78
C VAL A 37 -4.04 -19.36 9.93
N ALA A 38 -2.76 -19.06 10.15
CA ALA A 38 -1.72 -20.08 10.30
C ALA A 38 -1.94 -21.04 11.47
N ARG A 39 -2.51 -20.56 12.58
CA ARG A 39 -2.75 -21.37 13.79
C ARG A 39 -4.12 -22.03 13.83
N GLY A 40 -5.12 -21.43 13.19
CA GLY A 40 -6.51 -21.85 13.29
C GLY A 40 -7.02 -22.69 12.13
N VAL A 41 -6.22 -22.86 11.05
CA VAL A 41 -6.59 -23.68 9.90
C VAL A 41 -5.53 -24.74 9.60
N SER A 42 -5.87 -25.71 8.76
CA SER A 42 -4.92 -26.74 8.32
C SER A 42 -3.86 -26.17 7.37
N GLU A 43 -2.72 -26.85 7.24
CA GLU A 43 -1.65 -26.44 6.29
C GLU A 43 -2.16 -26.32 4.85
N VAL A 44 -3.06 -27.22 4.42
CA VAL A 44 -3.70 -27.17 3.10
C VAL A 44 -4.55 -25.93 2.94
N ALA A 45 -5.30 -25.56 4.00
CA ALA A 45 -6.14 -24.37 4.00
C ALA A 45 -5.29 -23.09 3.99
N LEU A 46 -4.18 -23.06 4.71
CA LEU A 46 -3.21 -21.95 4.67
C LEU A 46 -2.60 -21.81 3.26
N THR A 47 -2.27 -22.91 2.61
CA THR A 47 -1.79 -22.93 1.23
C THR A 47 -2.85 -22.33 0.27
N ALA A 48 -4.12 -22.67 0.48
CA ALA A 48 -5.22 -22.11 -0.31
C ALA A 48 -5.36 -20.59 -0.15
N VAL A 49 -5.21 -20.06 1.05
CA VAL A 49 -5.19 -18.62 1.32
C VAL A 49 -4.04 -17.95 0.57
N ASN A 50 -2.83 -18.52 0.65
CA ASN A 50 -1.65 -17.99 -0.04
C ASN A 50 -1.81 -17.98 -1.56
N ILE A 51 -2.36 -19.06 -2.16
CA ILE A 51 -2.66 -19.13 -3.59
C ILE A 51 -3.70 -18.08 -4.00
N SER A 52 -4.61 -17.72 -3.10
CA SER A 52 -5.65 -16.72 -3.35
C SER A 52 -5.17 -15.27 -3.18
N MET A 53 -3.98 -15.05 -2.62
CA MET A 53 -3.41 -13.70 -2.40
C MET A 53 -3.36 -12.81 -3.66
N PRO A 54 -3.05 -13.30 -4.88
CA PRO A 54 -3.07 -12.45 -6.07
C PRO A 54 -4.44 -11.85 -6.36
N PHE A 55 -5.53 -12.52 -5.99
CA PHE A 55 -6.88 -11.97 -6.13
C PHE A 55 -7.11 -10.78 -5.19
N THR A 56 -6.80 -10.92 -3.91
CA THR A 56 -6.95 -9.84 -2.93
C THR A 56 -6.03 -8.66 -3.22
N THR A 57 -4.78 -8.92 -3.62
CA THR A 57 -3.83 -7.89 -4.06
C THR A 57 -4.33 -7.16 -5.31
N GLY A 58 -4.96 -7.88 -6.25
CA GLY A 58 -5.58 -7.30 -7.43
C GLY A 58 -6.72 -6.34 -7.08
N LEU A 59 -7.62 -6.73 -6.16
CA LEU A 59 -8.69 -5.86 -5.65
C LEU A 59 -8.10 -4.60 -4.99
N PHE A 60 -7.06 -4.76 -4.20
CA PHE A 60 -6.40 -3.66 -3.50
C PHE A 60 -5.66 -2.72 -4.47
N SER A 61 -5.00 -3.25 -5.50
CA SER A 61 -4.35 -2.46 -6.55
C SER A 61 -5.33 -1.58 -7.31
N ILE A 62 -6.51 -2.12 -7.64
CA ILE A 62 -7.62 -1.35 -8.25
C ILE A 62 -8.08 -0.25 -7.29
N SER A 63 -8.27 -0.59 -6.02
CA SER A 63 -8.67 0.37 -4.98
C SER A 63 -7.68 1.53 -4.88
N ILE A 64 -6.38 1.25 -4.76
CA ILE A 64 -5.32 2.25 -4.66
C ILE A 64 -5.27 3.14 -5.90
N LEU A 65 -5.35 2.55 -7.10
CA LEU A 65 -5.33 3.29 -8.35
C LEU A 65 -6.41 4.37 -8.35
N PHE A 66 -7.66 3.98 -8.12
CA PHE A 66 -8.77 4.93 -8.14
C PHE A 66 -8.79 5.86 -6.92
N ALA A 67 -8.41 5.37 -5.74
CA ALA A 67 -8.35 6.19 -4.52
C ALA A 67 -7.35 7.35 -4.66
N VAL A 68 -6.13 7.05 -5.08
CA VAL A 68 -5.06 8.05 -5.25
C VAL A 68 -5.40 9.02 -6.38
N GLY A 69 -5.89 8.51 -7.51
CA GLY A 69 -6.28 9.35 -8.64
C GLY A 69 -7.43 10.28 -8.29
N ASN A 70 -8.49 9.75 -7.68
CA ASN A 70 -9.66 10.52 -7.28
C ASN A 70 -9.34 11.56 -6.21
N SER A 71 -8.62 11.17 -5.15
CA SER A 71 -8.27 12.09 -4.05
C SER A 71 -7.44 13.27 -4.54
N THR A 72 -6.52 13.04 -5.50
CA THR A 72 -5.73 14.10 -6.14
C THR A 72 -6.64 15.11 -6.83
N ILE A 73 -7.56 14.65 -7.68
CA ILE A 73 -8.44 15.53 -8.46
C ILE A 73 -9.43 16.26 -7.56
N VAL A 74 -10.03 15.57 -6.60
CA VAL A 74 -10.94 16.17 -5.61
C VAL A 74 -10.21 17.25 -4.80
N ALA A 75 -8.97 17.00 -4.36
CA ALA A 75 -8.18 17.99 -3.63
C ALA A 75 -7.88 19.22 -4.49
N ILE A 76 -7.57 19.05 -5.78
CA ILE A 76 -7.34 20.15 -6.72
C ILE A 76 -8.61 20.99 -6.91
N PHE A 77 -9.77 20.37 -7.17
CA PHE A 77 -11.03 21.10 -7.30
C PHE A 77 -11.42 21.85 -6.01
N LEU A 78 -11.19 21.23 -4.84
CA LEU A 78 -11.36 21.92 -3.55
C LEU A 78 -10.42 23.11 -3.42
N GLY A 79 -9.20 23.00 -3.91
CA GLY A 79 -8.22 24.08 -3.95
C GLY A 79 -8.67 25.24 -4.86
N GLN A 80 -9.23 24.94 -6.00
CA GLN A 80 -9.80 25.88 -6.97
C GLN A 80 -11.10 26.55 -6.47
N GLY A 81 -11.68 26.04 -5.37
CA GLY A 81 -12.97 26.51 -4.87
C GLY A 81 -14.18 25.83 -5.55
N GLU A 82 -13.97 24.94 -6.48
CA GLU A 82 -14.98 24.25 -7.27
C GLU A 82 -15.57 23.04 -6.51
N LYS A 83 -16.21 23.29 -5.36
CA LYS A 83 -16.75 22.26 -4.47
C LYS A 83 -17.79 21.35 -5.16
N GLN A 84 -18.58 21.91 -6.07
CA GLN A 84 -19.58 21.16 -6.81
C GLN A 84 -18.91 20.07 -7.67
N LYS A 85 -17.91 20.45 -8.46
CA LYS A 85 -17.15 19.50 -9.29
C LYS A 85 -16.41 18.46 -8.45
N ALA A 86 -15.82 18.85 -7.31
CA ALA A 86 -15.19 17.93 -6.37
C ALA A 86 -16.18 16.84 -5.93
N ASN A 87 -17.42 17.22 -5.59
CA ASN A 87 -18.46 16.30 -5.16
C ASN A 87 -18.98 15.42 -6.31
N GLU A 88 -19.11 15.97 -7.53
CA GLU A 88 -19.48 15.20 -8.71
C GLU A 88 -18.44 14.13 -9.05
N VAL A 89 -17.15 14.49 -9.06
CA VAL A 89 -16.04 13.56 -9.31
C VAL A 89 -15.97 12.49 -8.21
N PHE A 90 -16.14 12.87 -6.94
CA PHE A 90 -16.25 11.93 -5.84
C PHE A 90 -17.36 10.92 -6.04
N THR A 91 -18.59 11.39 -6.31
CA THR A 91 -19.76 10.54 -6.47
C THR A 91 -19.64 9.62 -7.69
N GLN A 92 -19.15 10.16 -8.82
CA GLN A 92 -18.89 9.38 -10.03
C GLN A 92 -17.88 8.25 -9.75
N ASN A 93 -16.80 8.53 -9.01
CA ASN A 93 -15.80 7.50 -8.66
C ASN A 93 -16.42 6.39 -7.79
N VAL A 94 -17.22 6.75 -6.79
CA VAL A 94 -17.88 5.74 -5.93
C VAL A 94 -18.81 4.84 -6.76
N VAL A 95 -19.61 5.44 -7.64
CA VAL A 95 -20.51 4.67 -8.53
C VAL A 95 -19.71 3.77 -9.47
N LEU A 96 -18.65 4.29 -10.07
CA LEU A 96 -17.76 3.51 -10.95
C LEU A 96 -17.14 2.32 -10.21
N LEU A 97 -16.65 2.53 -8.98
CA LEU A 97 -16.04 1.47 -8.17
C LEU A 97 -17.09 0.43 -7.75
N CYS A 98 -18.32 0.83 -7.43
CA CYS A 98 -19.42 -0.10 -7.15
C CYS A 98 -19.72 -0.98 -8.38
N ILE A 99 -19.87 -0.39 -9.57
CA ILE A 99 -20.11 -1.12 -10.81
C ILE A 99 -18.96 -2.10 -11.09
N LEU A 100 -17.73 -1.62 -11.03
CA LEU A 100 -16.54 -2.45 -11.26
C LEU A 100 -16.46 -3.63 -10.28
N SER A 101 -16.73 -3.37 -9.01
CA SER A 101 -16.71 -4.40 -7.96
C SER A 101 -17.78 -5.46 -8.18
N VAL A 102 -19.00 -5.04 -8.56
CA VAL A 102 -20.08 -5.97 -8.89
C VAL A 102 -19.72 -6.82 -10.10
N LEU A 103 -19.16 -6.22 -11.15
CA LEU A 103 -18.68 -6.96 -12.33
C LEU A 103 -17.59 -7.96 -11.98
N ILE A 104 -16.60 -7.58 -11.16
CA ILE A 104 -15.56 -8.49 -10.67
C ILE A 104 -16.19 -9.64 -9.89
N THR A 105 -17.10 -9.34 -8.96
CA THR A 105 -17.80 -10.37 -8.18
C THR A 105 -18.51 -11.36 -9.08
N ILE A 106 -19.32 -10.87 -10.04
CA ILE A 106 -20.07 -11.74 -10.97
C ILE A 106 -19.12 -12.62 -11.78
N LEU A 107 -18.04 -12.03 -12.36
CA LEU A 107 -17.07 -12.77 -13.16
C LEU A 107 -16.35 -13.85 -12.33
N VAL A 108 -15.89 -13.49 -11.14
CA VAL A 108 -15.19 -14.44 -10.24
C VAL A 108 -16.14 -15.55 -9.79
N MET A 109 -17.40 -15.25 -9.47
CA MET A 109 -18.38 -16.25 -9.04
C MET A 109 -18.78 -17.21 -10.15
N ILE A 110 -18.91 -16.71 -11.39
CA ILE A 110 -19.21 -17.56 -12.57
C ILE A 110 -18.03 -18.49 -12.88
N PHE A 111 -16.81 -17.99 -12.80
CA PHE A 111 -15.60 -18.71 -13.16
C PHE A 111 -14.77 -19.15 -11.94
N LEU A 112 -15.39 -19.42 -10.80
CA LEU A 112 -14.73 -19.61 -9.52
C LEU A 112 -13.69 -20.74 -9.55
N ASP A 113 -14.07 -21.93 -10.03
CA ASP A 113 -13.15 -23.08 -10.11
C ASP A 113 -12.04 -22.89 -11.17
N PRO A 114 -12.32 -22.47 -12.42
CA PRO A 114 -11.28 -22.09 -13.37
C PRO A 114 -10.34 -21.02 -12.86
N PHE A 115 -10.84 -20.01 -12.17
CA PHE A 115 -10.05 -18.92 -11.61
C PHE A 115 -9.14 -19.42 -10.47
N ALA A 116 -9.66 -20.22 -9.53
CA ALA A 116 -8.85 -20.81 -8.47
C ALA A 116 -7.73 -21.73 -9.05
N ARG A 117 -8.04 -22.52 -10.07
CA ARG A 117 -7.03 -23.34 -10.78
C ARG A 117 -5.99 -22.49 -11.51
N PHE A 118 -6.40 -21.39 -12.14
CA PHE A 118 -5.48 -20.43 -12.77
C PHE A 118 -4.51 -19.84 -11.76
N LEU A 119 -4.96 -19.58 -10.52
CA LEU A 119 -4.11 -19.13 -9.43
C LEU A 119 -3.17 -20.22 -8.87
N GLY A 120 -3.36 -21.48 -9.26
CA GLY A 120 -2.49 -22.60 -8.89
C GLY A 120 -3.14 -23.64 -7.94
N ALA A 121 -4.45 -23.60 -7.73
CA ALA A 121 -5.13 -24.58 -6.88
C ALA A 121 -5.17 -25.96 -7.55
N THR A 122 -4.55 -26.96 -6.91
CA THR A 122 -4.67 -28.38 -7.24
C THR A 122 -6.01 -28.94 -6.74
N ASP A 123 -6.40 -30.16 -7.18
CA ASP A 123 -7.66 -30.78 -6.75
C ASP A 123 -7.81 -30.89 -5.23
N HIS A 124 -6.70 -31.06 -4.52
CA HIS A 124 -6.68 -31.14 -3.06
C HIS A 124 -6.88 -29.77 -2.38
N ILE A 125 -6.38 -28.69 -2.99
CA ILE A 125 -6.43 -27.33 -2.45
C ILE A 125 -7.72 -26.61 -2.90
N LEU A 126 -8.27 -27.00 -4.05
CA LEU A 126 -9.40 -26.33 -4.70
C LEU A 126 -10.62 -26.08 -3.77
N PRO A 127 -11.07 -27.02 -2.91
CA PRO A 127 -12.22 -26.78 -2.03
C PRO A 127 -11.99 -25.59 -1.08
N TYR A 128 -10.78 -25.46 -0.55
CA TYR A 128 -10.40 -24.38 0.36
C TYR A 128 -10.23 -23.05 -0.37
N ALA A 129 -9.56 -23.05 -1.53
CA ALA A 129 -9.41 -21.86 -2.37
C ALA A 129 -10.76 -21.35 -2.87
N ARG A 130 -11.66 -22.25 -3.31
CA ARG A 130 -13.04 -21.94 -3.67
C ARG A 130 -13.81 -21.29 -2.52
N THR A 131 -13.68 -21.83 -1.30
CA THR A 131 -14.32 -21.27 -0.11
C THR A 131 -13.78 -19.88 0.19
N TYR A 132 -12.46 -19.68 0.18
CA TYR A 132 -11.85 -18.39 0.47
C TYR A 132 -12.21 -17.32 -0.57
N ILE A 133 -11.95 -17.59 -1.86
CA ILE A 133 -12.23 -16.66 -2.96
C ILE A 133 -13.74 -16.39 -3.05
N GLY A 134 -14.57 -17.43 -2.95
CA GLY A 134 -16.02 -17.33 -3.01
C GLY A 134 -16.62 -16.55 -1.83
N THR A 135 -15.95 -16.54 -0.68
CA THR A 135 -16.34 -15.71 0.47
C THR A 135 -15.90 -14.26 0.30
N ILE A 136 -14.66 -14.00 -0.20
CA ILE A 136 -14.16 -12.64 -0.40
C ILE A 136 -14.84 -11.93 -1.58
N ALA A 137 -15.13 -12.64 -2.67
CA ALA A 137 -15.65 -12.03 -3.89
C ALA A 137 -16.91 -11.16 -3.68
N PRO A 138 -17.92 -11.55 -2.90
CA PRO A 138 -19.06 -10.68 -2.58
C PRO A 138 -18.67 -9.42 -1.80
N PHE A 139 -17.58 -9.45 -1.05
CA PHE A 139 -17.07 -8.29 -0.33
C PHE A 139 -16.15 -7.40 -1.18
N SER A 140 -15.96 -7.67 -2.47
CA SER A 140 -15.09 -6.85 -3.35
C SER A 140 -15.47 -5.37 -3.32
N VAL A 141 -16.77 -5.04 -3.19
CA VAL A 141 -17.26 -3.66 -3.08
C VAL A 141 -16.66 -2.97 -1.87
N VAL A 142 -16.72 -3.61 -0.70
CA VAL A 142 -16.20 -3.02 0.54
C VAL A 142 -14.67 -2.96 0.54
N TYR A 143 -13.99 -3.94 -0.04
CA TYR A 143 -12.53 -3.91 -0.21
C TYR A 143 -12.08 -2.73 -1.07
N ILE A 144 -12.71 -2.54 -2.22
CA ILE A 144 -12.31 -1.50 -3.17
C ILE A 144 -12.69 -0.10 -2.66
N LEU A 145 -13.86 0.05 -2.03
CA LEU A 145 -14.30 1.35 -1.50
C LEU A 145 -13.57 1.76 -0.22
N SER A 146 -13.14 0.83 0.62
CA SER A 146 -12.57 1.13 1.93
C SER A 146 -11.38 2.08 1.84
N TYR A 147 -10.37 1.74 1.05
CA TYR A 147 -9.19 2.58 0.88
C TYR A 147 -9.50 3.90 0.14
N SER A 148 -10.46 3.87 -0.81
CA SER A 148 -10.91 5.09 -1.50
C SER A 148 -11.54 6.08 -0.51
N PHE A 149 -12.41 5.62 0.36
CA PHE A 149 -13.02 6.47 1.38
C PHE A 149 -12.02 6.94 2.44
N GLU A 150 -11.10 6.07 2.87
CA GLU A 150 -10.01 6.47 3.79
C GLU A 150 -9.22 7.66 3.24
N THR A 151 -8.82 7.57 1.98
CA THR A 151 -8.03 8.61 1.32
C THR A 151 -8.84 9.90 1.16
N LEU A 152 -10.12 9.79 0.83
CA LEU A 152 -11.02 10.93 0.66
C LEU A 152 -11.39 11.63 1.97
N ILE A 153 -11.51 10.92 3.09
CA ILE A 153 -11.67 11.55 4.42
C ILE A 153 -10.42 12.37 4.78
N LYS A 154 -9.22 11.86 4.46
CA LYS A 154 -7.98 12.64 4.61
C LYS A 154 -8.03 13.90 3.73
N THR A 155 -8.46 13.76 2.48
CA THR A 155 -8.63 14.87 1.52
C THR A 155 -9.67 15.88 2.00
N ASP A 156 -10.72 15.46 2.66
CA ASP A 156 -11.72 16.35 3.26
C ASP A 156 -11.18 17.14 4.48
N GLY A 157 -10.01 16.75 5.01
CA GLY A 157 -9.34 17.42 6.11
C GLY A 157 -9.53 16.74 7.47
N TYR A 158 -9.89 15.46 7.49
CA TYR A 158 -10.10 14.69 8.72
C TYR A 158 -9.16 13.45 8.83
N PRO A 159 -7.83 13.64 8.74
CA PRO A 159 -6.90 12.51 8.75
C PRO A 159 -6.93 11.68 10.05
N LYS A 160 -7.14 12.33 11.21
CA LYS A 160 -7.32 11.63 12.50
C LYS A 160 -8.53 10.69 12.48
N LEU A 161 -9.64 11.15 11.87
CA LEU A 161 -10.87 10.35 11.77
C LEU A 161 -10.65 9.12 10.87
N ALA A 162 -9.95 9.28 9.74
CA ALA A 162 -9.56 8.16 8.89
C ALA A 162 -8.78 7.11 9.69
N THR A 163 -7.78 7.52 10.47
CA THR A 163 -6.97 6.61 11.30
C THR A 163 -7.83 5.89 12.36
N ILE A 164 -8.75 6.61 13.02
CA ILE A 164 -9.66 6.00 14.01
C ILE A 164 -10.52 4.92 13.34
N TYR A 165 -11.07 5.17 12.15
CA TYR A 165 -11.93 4.20 11.46
C TYR A 165 -11.13 2.98 10.99
N VAL A 166 -9.92 3.16 10.43
CA VAL A 166 -9.02 2.04 10.09
C VAL A 166 -8.68 1.22 11.32
N THR A 167 -8.35 1.89 12.44
CA THR A 167 -8.04 1.19 13.70
C THR A 167 -9.24 0.40 14.23
N SER A 168 -10.44 0.97 14.17
CA SER A 168 -11.67 0.28 14.59
C SER A 168 -11.91 -0.97 13.74
N GLY A 169 -11.67 -0.90 12.42
CA GLY A 169 -11.77 -2.05 11.53
C GLY A 169 -10.75 -3.14 11.85
N ALA A 170 -9.50 -2.74 12.10
CA ALA A 170 -8.43 -3.67 12.48
C ALA A 170 -8.74 -4.40 13.79
N VAL A 171 -9.20 -3.67 14.81
CA VAL A 171 -9.61 -4.28 16.09
C VAL A 171 -10.79 -5.23 15.92
N LEU A 172 -11.80 -4.80 15.15
CA LEU A 172 -12.97 -5.66 14.86
C LEU A 172 -12.55 -6.92 14.10
N ASN A 173 -11.67 -6.81 13.12
CA ASN A 173 -11.15 -7.96 12.39
C ASN A 173 -10.44 -8.95 13.34
N CYS A 174 -9.51 -8.48 14.18
CA CYS A 174 -8.82 -9.33 15.13
C CYS A 174 -9.79 -10.06 16.09
N ILE A 175 -10.86 -9.37 16.55
CA ILE A 175 -11.90 -9.99 17.40
C ILE A 175 -12.67 -11.05 16.63
N LEU A 176 -13.07 -10.76 15.39
CA LEU A 176 -13.83 -11.69 14.56
C LEU A 176 -12.98 -12.91 14.15
N ASP A 177 -11.70 -12.72 13.82
CA ASP A 177 -10.76 -13.81 13.54
C ASP A 177 -10.61 -14.72 14.75
N TYR A 178 -10.39 -14.15 15.93
CA TYR A 178 -10.34 -14.93 17.16
C TYR A 178 -11.62 -15.76 17.36
N ILE A 179 -12.79 -15.15 17.22
CA ILE A 179 -14.08 -15.84 17.43
C ILE A 179 -14.32 -16.87 16.33
N LEU A 180 -14.20 -16.51 15.05
CA LEU A 180 -14.60 -17.37 13.94
C LEU A 180 -13.58 -18.46 13.65
N VAL A 181 -12.29 -18.15 13.74
CA VAL A 181 -11.21 -19.10 13.40
C VAL A 181 -10.79 -19.92 14.61
N MET A 182 -10.54 -19.28 15.77
CA MET A 182 -9.98 -19.96 16.94
C MET A 182 -11.05 -20.60 17.85
N VAL A 183 -12.20 -19.95 18.05
CA VAL A 183 -13.24 -20.45 18.95
C VAL A 183 -14.27 -21.31 18.22
N LEU A 184 -14.78 -20.82 17.09
CA LEU A 184 -15.83 -21.52 16.32
C LEU A 184 -15.27 -22.45 15.25
N HIS A 185 -13.96 -22.50 15.04
CA HIS A 185 -13.26 -23.37 14.09
C HIS A 185 -13.86 -23.35 12.67
N LYS A 186 -14.29 -22.18 12.19
CA LYS A 186 -14.87 -21.99 10.85
C LYS A 186 -13.83 -22.02 9.72
N GLY A 187 -12.55 -22.22 10.05
CA GLY A 187 -11.48 -22.37 9.08
C GLY A 187 -11.32 -21.15 8.16
N VAL A 188 -11.02 -21.43 6.90
CA VAL A 188 -10.77 -20.40 5.86
C VAL A 188 -11.97 -19.48 5.64
N TRP A 189 -13.20 -20.04 5.72
CA TRP A 189 -14.42 -19.25 5.61
C TRP A 189 -14.49 -18.19 6.71
N GLY A 190 -14.16 -18.59 7.95
CA GLY A 190 -14.17 -17.68 9.10
C GLY A 190 -13.23 -16.48 8.92
N ALA A 191 -12.01 -16.71 8.47
CA ALA A 191 -11.02 -15.66 8.22
C ALA A 191 -11.49 -14.70 7.10
N ALA A 192 -11.92 -15.24 5.96
CA ALA A 192 -12.41 -14.45 4.85
C ALA A 192 -13.65 -13.60 5.23
N PHE A 193 -14.57 -14.19 5.99
CA PHE A 193 -15.79 -13.51 6.45
C PHE A 193 -15.48 -12.44 7.50
N ALA A 194 -14.57 -12.70 8.45
CA ALA A 194 -14.11 -11.72 9.44
C ALA A 194 -13.56 -10.45 8.76
N THR A 195 -12.70 -10.64 7.77
CA THR A 195 -12.13 -9.51 7.00
C THR A 195 -13.22 -8.76 6.23
N GLY A 196 -14.12 -9.47 5.55
CA GLY A 196 -15.22 -8.85 4.80
C GLY A 196 -16.16 -8.02 5.69
N ILE A 197 -16.58 -8.55 6.83
CA ILE A 197 -17.46 -7.86 7.79
C ILE A 197 -16.79 -6.67 8.45
N SER A 198 -15.52 -6.79 8.84
CA SER A 198 -14.78 -5.65 9.43
C SER A 198 -14.62 -4.51 8.45
N GLN A 199 -14.32 -4.79 7.18
CA GLN A 199 -14.30 -3.76 6.11
C GLN A 199 -15.68 -3.16 5.87
N ALA A 200 -16.75 -3.96 5.88
CA ALA A 200 -18.13 -3.46 5.75
C ALA A 200 -18.50 -2.49 6.90
N ALA A 201 -18.12 -2.83 8.13
CA ALA A 201 -18.35 -1.95 9.29
C ALA A 201 -17.61 -0.60 9.14
N VAL A 202 -16.38 -0.62 8.65
CA VAL A 202 -15.61 0.61 8.38
C VAL A 202 -16.27 1.45 7.28
N ILE A 203 -16.79 0.82 6.22
CA ILE A 203 -17.54 1.53 5.18
C ILE A 203 -18.75 2.27 5.75
N LEU A 204 -19.49 1.67 6.70
CA LEU A 204 -20.62 2.35 7.35
C LEU A 204 -20.17 3.61 8.10
N LEU A 205 -19.00 3.57 8.77
CA LEU A 205 -18.42 4.74 9.43
C LEU A 205 -18.01 5.82 8.42
N TYR A 206 -17.44 5.45 7.28
CA TYR A 206 -17.11 6.37 6.21
C TYR A 206 -18.37 6.99 5.58
N LEU A 207 -19.39 6.20 5.31
CA LEU A 207 -20.66 6.68 4.78
C LEU A 207 -21.33 7.66 5.75
N TRP A 208 -21.29 7.39 7.05
CA TRP A 208 -21.79 8.32 8.06
C TRP A 208 -21.11 9.69 7.98
N HIS A 209 -19.77 9.72 7.71
CA HIS A 209 -19.07 10.99 7.48
C HIS A 209 -19.54 11.72 6.23
N PHE A 210 -19.60 11.03 5.07
CA PHE A 210 -19.93 11.67 3.78
C PHE A 210 -21.41 12.03 3.63
N LEU A 211 -22.31 11.36 4.34
CA LEU A 211 -23.73 11.70 4.43
C LEU A 211 -24.02 12.76 5.50
N GLY A 212 -23.10 12.94 6.44
CA GLY A 212 -23.22 13.87 7.55
C GLY A 212 -22.98 15.33 7.15
N PRO A 213 -23.34 16.28 8.04
CA PRO A 213 -23.23 17.72 7.75
C PRO A 213 -21.82 18.29 7.91
N LYS A 214 -20.87 17.54 8.45
CA LYS A 214 -19.55 18.05 8.87
C LYS A 214 -18.52 18.18 7.76
N GLY A 215 -18.57 17.33 6.72
CA GLY A 215 -17.61 17.27 5.63
C GLY A 215 -17.87 18.30 4.53
N THR A 216 -16.81 18.61 3.75
CA THR A 216 -16.92 19.39 2.51
C THR A 216 -17.26 18.49 1.32
N ILE A 217 -16.73 17.26 1.34
CA ILE A 217 -16.96 16.22 0.32
C ILE A 217 -18.27 15.53 0.66
N ARG A 218 -19.21 15.47 -0.29
CA ARG A 218 -20.54 14.88 -0.14
C ARG A 218 -21.02 14.25 -1.43
N PHE A 219 -21.93 13.29 -1.30
CA PHE A 219 -22.65 12.78 -2.45
C PHE A 219 -23.48 13.87 -3.12
N SER A 220 -23.41 13.94 -4.43
CA SER A 220 -24.15 14.89 -5.26
C SER A 220 -24.65 14.23 -6.54
N LYS A 221 -25.62 14.85 -7.21
CA LYS A 221 -25.94 14.48 -8.59
C LYS A 221 -24.70 14.77 -9.44
N PHE A 222 -24.41 13.90 -10.37
CA PHE A 222 -23.28 14.05 -11.29
C PHE A 222 -23.69 13.75 -12.72
N HIS A 223 -22.99 14.31 -13.67
CA HIS A 223 -23.02 13.92 -15.06
C HIS A 223 -21.81 13.03 -15.33
N LEU A 224 -21.94 12.07 -16.24
CA LEU A 224 -20.80 11.22 -16.58
C LEU A 224 -19.69 12.08 -17.24
N MET A 225 -18.53 12.11 -16.61
CA MET A 225 -17.35 12.85 -17.05
C MET A 225 -16.22 11.89 -17.42
N PRO A 226 -16.17 11.33 -18.64
CA PRO A 226 -15.16 10.34 -19.03
C PRO A 226 -13.75 10.89 -18.98
N SER A 227 -13.57 12.21 -19.24
CA SER A 227 -12.29 12.90 -19.13
C SER A 227 -11.70 12.83 -17.72
N GLU A 228 -12.56 12.98 -16.68
CA GLU A 228 -12.14 12.92 -15.28
C GLU A 228 -11.82 11.48 -14.86
N ILE A 229 -12.54 10.47 -15.40
CA ILE A 229 -12.19 9.05 -15.19
C ILE A 229 -10.79 8.77 -15.76
N GLY A 230 -10.53 9.17 -17.00
CA GLY A 230 -9.21 9.03 -17.63
C GLY A 230 -8.10 9.75 -16.85
N ARG A 231 -8.42 10.93 -16.30
CA ARG A 231 -7.52 11.72 -15.47
C ARG A 231 -7.23 11.00 -14.12
N GLN A 232 -8.24 10.40 -13.48
CA GLN A 232 -8.10 9.58 -12.26
C GLN A 232 -7.20 8.37 -12.51
N ILE A 233 -7.49 7.58 -13.55
CA ILE A 233 -6.70 6.41 -13.90
C ILE A 233 -5.24 6.81 -14.12
N ARG A 234 -4.99 7.85 -14.89
CA ARG A 234 -3.63 8.32 -15.19
C ARG A 234 -2.89 8.74 -13.93
N ASN A 235 -3.51 9.51 -13.04
CA ASN A 235 -2.87 9.98 -11.81
C ASN A 235 -2.67 8.85 -10.78
N GLY A 236 -3.57 7.88 -10.72
CA GLY A 236 -3.45 6.73 -9.81
C GLY A 236 -2.58 5.58 -10.31
N MET A 237 -2.25 5.58 -11.62
CA MET A 237 -1.51 4.49 -12.27
C MET A 237 -0.19 4.16 -11.56
N SER A 238 0.57 5.18 -11.13
CA SER A 238 1.85 4.99 -10.43
C SER A 238 1.69 4.17 -9.14
N SER A 239 0.65 4.46 -8.36
CA SER A 239 0.38 3.79 -7.09
C SER A 239 -0.17 2.38 -7.30
N GLY A 240 -1.08 2.20 -8.26
CA GLY A 240 -1.61 0.89 -8.64
C GLY A 240 -0.50 -0.06 -9.15
N ILE A 241 0.40 0.43 -10.00
CA ILE A 241 1.56 -0.34 -10.48
C ILE A 241 2.49 -0.72 -9.33
N THR A 242 2.78 0.22 -8.42
CA THR A 242 3.65 -0.07 -7.27
C THR A 242 3.07 -1.21 -6.43
N GLU A 243 1.77 -1.17 -6.15
CA GLU A 243 1.11 -2.22 -5.39
C GLU A 243 1.13 -3.57 -6.11
N PHE A 244 0.75 -3.59 -7.38
CA PHE A 244 0.76 -4.80 -8.19
C PHE A 244 2.16 -5.41 -8.33
N SER A 245 3.19 -4.57 -8.44
CA SER A 245 4.58 -5.01 -8.59
C SER A 245 5.15 -5.64 -7.33
N SER A 246 4.59 -5.40 -6.16
CA SER A 246 5.12 -5.91 -4.88
C SER A 246 5.21 -7.44 -4.84
N GLY A 247 4.17 -8.13 -5.31
CA GLY A 247 4.17 -9.59 -5.41
C GLY A 247 5.17 -10.13 -6.43
N ILE A 248 5.31 -9.44 -7.56
CA ILE A 248 6.27 -9.80 -8.63
C ILE A 248 7.71 -9.71 -8.09
N ILE A 249 8.01 -8.68 -7.32
CA ILE A 249 9.34 -8.49 -6.71
C ILE A 249 9.68 -9.64 -5.78
N ILE A 250 8.77 -10.01 -4.88
CA ILE A 250 8.97 -11.13 -3.94
C ILE A 250 9.26 -12.41 -4.72
N PHE A 251 8.53 -12.65 -5.79
CA PHE A 251 8.77 -13.81 -6.65
C PHE A 251 10.18 -13.81 -7.25
N PHE A 252 10.62 -12.70 -7.86
CA PHE A 252 11.96 -12.61 -8.45
C PHE A 252 13.07 -12.75 -7.40
N PHE A 253 12.92 -12.17 -6.23
CA PHE A 253 13.88 -12.32 -5.13
C PHE A 253 13.97 -13.77 -4.67
N ASN A 254 12.84 -14.45 -4.45
CA ASN A 254 12.80 -15.85 -4.04
C ASN A 254 13.48 -16.74 -5.09
N GLN A 255 13.17 -16.56 -6.37
CA GLN A 255 13.79 -17.34 -7.46
C GLN A 255 15.31 -17.11 -7.54
N ALA A 256 15.75 -15.86 -7.38
CA ALA A 256 17.15 -15.52 -7.42
C ALA A 256 17.91 -16.10 -6.20
N ILE A 257 17.32 -16.02 -5.00
CA ILE A 257 17.90 -16.62 -3.78
C ILE A 257 18.03 -18.14 -3.94
N LEU A 258 16.96 -18.82 -4.36
CA LEU A 258 16.98 -20.26 -4.55
C LEU A 258 18.03 -20.69 -5.58
N LYS A 259 18.14 -19.96 -6.68
CA LYS A 259 19.06 -20.30 -7.76
C LYS A 259 20.54 -20.07 -7.41
N TYR A 260 20.85 -18.99 -6.69
CA TYR A 260 22.23 -18.52 -6.54
C TYR A 260 22.81 -18.68 -5.12
N ILE A 261 21.96 -18.86 -4.09
CA ILE A 261 22.41 -18.97 -2.70
C ILE A 261 21.93 -20.29 -2.07
N GLY A 262 20.63 -20.57 -2.09
CA GLY A 262 19.99 -21.75 -1.51
C GLY A 262 18.85 -21.46 -0.56
N GLU A 263 18.12 -22.50 -0.16
CA GLU A 263 16.90 -22.38 0.65
C GLU A 263 17.09 -21.69 1.99
N TYR A 264 18.24 -21.89 2.65
CA TYR A 264 18.50 -21.30 3.95
C TYR A 264 18.41 -19.75 3.95
N ALA A 265 18.77 -19.12 2.84
CA ALA A 265 18.73 -17.67 2.69
C ALA A 265 17.30 -17.13 2.50
N LEU A 266 16.32 -17.96 2.14
CA LEU A 266 14.90 -17.55 2.10
C LEU A 266 14.39 -17.17 3.48
N VAL A 267 14.84 -17.84 4.52
CA VAL A 267 14.50 -17.49 5.91
C VAL A 267 14.98 -16.08 6.23
N SER A 268 16.23 -15.76 5.86
CA SER A 268 16.78 -14.41 6.03
C SER A 268 15.98 -13.37 5.24
N TYR A 269 15.58 -13.69 4.00
CA TYR A 269 14.77 -12.79 3.18
C TYR A 269 13.35 -12.57 3.76
N THR A 270 12.76 -13.60 4.36
CA THR A 270 11.48 -13.46 5.06
C THR A 270 11.57 -12.46 6.20
N ILE A 271 12.62 -12.54 7.04
CA ILE A 271 12.86 -11.58 8.12
C ILE A 271 13.03 -10.16 7.57
N ILE A 272 13.84 -10.02 6.52
CA ILE A 272 14.07 -8.75 5.82
C ILE A 272 12.75 -8.19 5.28
N SER A 273 11.89 -9.02 4.72
CA SER A 273 10.59 -8.60 4.14
C SER A 273 9.65 -8.02 5.19
N TYR A 274 9.61 -8.57 6.41
CA TYR A 274 8.82 -7.99 7.51
C TYR A 274 9.35 -6.61 7.91
N VAL A 275 10.66 -6.47 8.05
CA VAL A 275 11.29 -5.16 8.36
C VAL A 275 11.03 -4.15 7.24
N ASN A 276 11.23 -4.57 5.98
CA ASN A 276 10.98 -3.74 4.81
C ASN A 276 9.54 -3.24 4.75
N THR A 277 8.56 -4.11 5.03
CA THR A 277 7.14 -3.74 5.04
C THR A 277 6.86 -2.60 6.01
N ILE A 278 7.33 -2.69 7.26
CA ILE A 278 7.11 -1.65 8.28
C ILE A 278 7.75 -0.31 7.84
N VAL A 279 8.96 -0.35 7.31
CA VAL A 279 9.68 0.87 6.90
C VAL A 279 9.02 1.49 5.67
N VAL A 280 8.72 0.69 4.64
CA VAL A 280 8.07 1.20 3.41
C VAL A 280 6.68 1.76 3.69
N MET A 281 5.90 1.11 4.57
CA MET A 281 4.59 1.62 5.00
C MET A 281 4.72 2.94 5.76
N SER A 282 5.78 3.13 6.56
CA SER A 282 6.05 4.43 7.20
C SER A 282 6.29 5.53 6.17
N MET A 283 7.08 5.25 5.13
CA MET A 283 7.36 6.21 4.05
C MET A 283 6.11 6.48 3.20
N ALA A 284 5.31 5.45 2.92
CA ALA A 284 4.01 5.59 2.26
C ALA A 284 3.06 6.47 3.06
N GLY A 285 3.04 6.35 4.39
CA GLY A 285 2.26 7.21 5.29
C GLY A 285 2.65 8.70 5.17
N ILE A 286 3.95 9.01 5.05
CA ILE A 286 4.44 10.37 4.80
C ILE A 286 3.92 10.90 3.45
N ALA A 287 4.06 10.12 2.39
CA ALA A 287 3.60 10.50 1.06
C ALA A 287 2.08 10.71 1.00
N GLN A 288 1.30 9.76 1.54
CA GLN A 288 -0.16 9.82 1.58
C GLN A 288 -0.69 10.98 2.42
N GLY A 289 -0.04 11.30 3.56
CA GLY A 289 -0.40 12.46 4.37
C GLY A 289 -0.07 13.79 3.70
N THR A 290 0.99 13.82 2.88
CA THR A 290 1.43 15.05 2.20
C THR A 290 0.64 15.30 0.91
N GLN A 291 0.23 14.26 0.22
CA GLN A 291 -0.43 14.31 -1.09
C GLN A 291 -1.68 15.22 -1.13
N PRO A 292 -2.68 15.08 -0.25
CA PRO A 292 -3.87 15.94 -0.29
C PRO A 292 -3.55 17.42 -0.11
N LEU A 293 -2.56 17.74 0.72
CA LEU A 293 -2.13 19.11 0.96
C LEU A 293 -1.46 19.71 -0.28
N ILE A 294 -0.55 18.98 -0.91
CA ILE A 294 0.12 19.42 -2.13
C ILE A 294 -0.90 19.63 -3.24
N SER A 295 -1.80 18.67 -3.48
CA SER A 295 -2.84 18.76 -4.51
C SER A 295 -3.79 19.94 -4.28
N TYR A 296 -4.16 20.19 -3.03
CA TYR A 296 -5.00 21.33 -2.66
C TYR A 296 -4.33 22.68 -2.96
N TYR A 297 -3.06 22.86 -2.54
CA TYR A 297 -2.33 24.10 -2.82
C TYR A 297 -1.89 24.23 -4.28
N TYR A 298 -1.71 23.10 -4.97
CA TYR A 298 -1.55 23.10 -6.43
C TYR A 298 -2.80 23.59 -7.13
N GLY A 299 -3.99 23.12 -6.74
CA GLY A 299 -5.28 23.60 -7.23
C GLY A 299 -5.49 25.11 -6.96
N LYS A 300 -5.04 25.60 -5.82
CA LYS A 300 -5.05 27.04 -5.47
C LYS A 300 -4.07 27.91 -6.26
N ASN A 301 -3.21 27.30 -7.05
CA ASN A 301 -2.10 27.99 -7.72
C ASN A 301 -1.16 28.73 -6.75
N GLU A 302 -0.86 28.09 -5.59
CA GLU A 302 0.06 28.61 -4.57
C GLU A 302 1.41 27.82 -4.57
N PRO A 303 2.32 28.08 -5.54
CA PRO A 303 3.54 27.28 -5.73
C PRO A 303 4.49 27.29 -4.53
N GLU A 304 4.57 28.40 -3.81
CA GLU A 304 5.41 28.51 -2.61
C GLU A 304 4.98 27.51 -1.53
N LYS A 305 3.67 27.28 -1.35
CA LYS A 305 3.16 26.38 -0.31
C LYS A 305 3.34 24.92 -0.69
N TYR A 306 2.97 24.51 -1.91
CA TYR A 306 3.13 23.10 -2.28
C TYR A 306 4.60 22.69 -2.44
N LYS A 307 5.51 23.58 -2.90
CA LYS A 307 6.95 23.33 -2.90
C LYS A 307 7.52 23.23 -1.48
N LYS A 308 7.01 24.05 -0.53
CA LYS A 308 7.39 23.98 0.87
C LYS A 308 6.92 22.69 1.53
N LEU A 309 5.72 22.22 1.19
CA LEU A 309 5.21 20.92 1.64
C LEU A 309 6.05 19.75 1.10
N LEU A 310 6.51 19.81 -0.16
CA LEU A 310 7.48 18.85 -0.68
C LEU A 310 8.76 18.84 0.16
N LYS A 311 9.33 20.02 0.49
CA LYS A 311 10.53 20.10 1.34
C LYS A 311 10.28 19.48 2.72
N TYR A 312 9.12 19.71 3.33
CA TYR A 312 8.76 19.08 4.59
C TYR A 312 8.61 17.56 4.46
N GLY A 313 7.98 17.07 3.40
CA GLY A 313 7.87 15.65 3.10
C GLY A 313 9.24 14.98 2.91
N MET A 314 10.12 15.61 2.13
CA MET A 314 11.49 15.14 1.91
C MET A 314 12.31 15.10 3.20
N ALA A 315 12.21 16.16 4.04
CA ALA A 315 12.88 16.19 5.34
C ALA A 315 12.36 15.12 6.30
N ALA A 316 11.03 14.92 6.34
CA ALA A 316 10.42 13.88 7.16
C ALA A 316 10.83 12.47 6.67
N ALA A 317 10.85 12.24 5.35
CA ALA A 317 11.30 10.98 4.77
C ALA A 317 12.79 10.73 5.06
N ALA A 318 13.66 11.73 4.89
CA ALA A 318 15.08 11.60 5.21
C ALA A 318 15.30 11.28 6.69
N ALA A 319 14.65 12.01 7.59
CA ALA A 319 14.76 11.78 9.03
C ALA A 319 14.22 10.39 9.43
N GLY A 320 13.06 10.01 8.90
CA GLY A 320 12.47 8.68 9.11
C GLY A 320 13.34 7.55 8.55
N SER A 321 13.93 7.74 7.36
CA SER A 321 14.86 6.78 6.75
C SER A 321 16.12 6.58 7.58
N VAL A 322 16.74 7.67 8.03
CA VAL A 322 17.92 7.60 8.90
C VAL A 322 17.57 6.91 10.22
N ALA A 323 16.45 7.28 10.84
CA ALA A 323 15.99 6.64 12.07
C ALA A 323 15.74 5.13 11.86
N ALA A 324 15.06 4.74 10.78
CA ALA A 324 14.81 3.34 10.45
C ALA A 324 16.12 2.56 10.26
N VAL A 325 17.08 3.11 9.51
CA VAL A 325 18.39 2.46 9.32
C VAL A 325 19.13 2.32 10.64
N LEU A 326 19.20 3.36 11.47
CA LEU A 326 19.87 3.30 12.77
C LEU A 326 19.23 2.26 13.69
N ILE A 327 17.92 2.27 13.83
CA ILE A 327 17.16 1.31 14.66
C ILE A 327 17.40 -0.12 14.16
N CYS A 328 17.24 -0.36 12.86
CA CYS A 328 17.41 -1.70 12.29
C CYS A 328 18.87 -2.16 12.28
N TYR A 329 19.84 -1.26 12.09
CA TYR A 329 21.26 -1.62 12.08
C TYR A 329 21.76 -2.03 13.48
N VAL A 330 21.42 -1.23 14.50
CA VAL A 330 21.76 -1.52 15.90
C VAL A 330 20.95 -2.72 16.40
N GLY A 331 19.64 -2.75 16.11
CA GLY A 331 18.73 -3.80 16.54
C GLY A 331 18.79 -5.09 15.70
N ALA A 332 19.62 -5.18 14.65
CA ALA A 332 19.63 -6.31 13.72
C ALA A 332 19.73 -7.67 14.40
N GLY A 333 20.61 -7.79 15.40
CA GLY A 333 20.76 -9.03 16.17
C GLY A 333 19.51 -9.41 16.96
N SER A 334 18.85 -8.44 17.61
CA SER A 334 17.62 -8.66 18.37
C SER A 334 16.46 -8.98 17.44
N ILE A 335 16.33 -8.27 16.31
CA ILE A 335 15.30 -8.52 15.30
C ILE A 335 15.39 -9.95 14.77
N VAL A 336 16.58 -10.39 14.36
CA VAL A 336 16.77 -11.74 13.82
C VAL A 336 16.47 -12.82 14.86
N ARG A 337 16.86 -12.63 16.11
CA ARG A 337 16.58 -13.58 17.22
C ARG A 337 15.11 -13.68 17.61
N LEU A 338 14.25 -12.74 17.19
CA LEU A 338 12.79 -12.89 17.34
C LEU A 338 12.22 -14.00 16.44
N PHE A 339 12.91 -14.34 15.35
CA PHE A 339 12.46 -15.30 14.35
C PHE A 339 13.22 -16.62 14.38
N LEU A 340 14.49 -16.61 14.81
CA LEU A 340 15.39 -17.76 14.78
C LEU A 340 15.73 -18.24 16.19
N LYS A 341 15.86 -19.56 16.34
CA LYS A 341 16.28 -20.17 17.61
C LYS A 341 17.80 -20.03 17.78
N GLU A 342 18.26 -19.99 19.01
CA GLU A 342 19.71 -19.87 19.32
C GLU A 342 20.56 -21.04 18.78
N SER A 343 19.95 -22.21 18.57
CA SER A 343 20.59 -23.37 17.94
C SER A 343 21.03 -23.14 16.50
N GLU A 344 20.52 -22.08 15.83
CA GLU A 344 20.82 -21.74 14.43
C GLU A 344 21.84 -20.61 14.32
N ALA A 345 22.90 -20.64 15.13
CA ALA A 345 23.88 -19.55 15.27
C ALA A 345 24.48 -19.07 13.93
N SER A 346 24.80 -19.98 13.01
CA SER A 346 25.34 -19.63 11.69
C SER A 346 24.33 -18.85 10.83
N LEU A 347 23.06 -19.24 10.87
CA LEU A 347 21.98 -18.57 10.14
C LEU A 347 21.68 -17.20 10.77
N ILE A 348 21.76 -17.07 12.09
CA ILE A 348 21.63 -15.78 12.79
C ILE A 348 22.70 -14.81 12.31
N VAL A 349 23.99 -15.22 12.31
CA VAL A 349 25.10 -14.37 11.86
C VAL A 349 24.91 -13.95 10.40
N TYR A 350 24.53 -14.90 9.54
CA TYR A 350 24.24 -14.62 8.14
C TYR A 350 23.08 -13.62 7.98
N SER A 351 21.94 -13.88 8.65
CA SER A 351 20.74 -13.03 8.56
C SER A 351 21.01 -11.61 9.06
N VAL A 352 21.77 -11.43 10.12
CA VAL A 352 22.19 -10.11 10.63
C VAL A 352 23.03 -9.37 9.60
N ARG A 353 24.00 -10.05 8.97
CA ARG A 353 24.85 -9.45 7.95
C ARG A 353 24.03 -8.98 6.74
N VAL A 354 23.17 -9.85 6.19
CA VAL A 354 22.40 -9.51 4.99
C VAL A 354 21.30 -8.48 5.28
N LEU A 355 20.68 -8.51 6.46
CA LEU A 355 19.78 -7.47 6.92
C LEU A 355 20.48 -6.10 6.94
N ARG A 356 21.68 -6.02 7.52
CA ARG A 356 22.45 -4.75 7.57
C ARG A 356 22.80 -4.20 6.19
N ILE A 357 23.01 -5.06 5.20
CA ILE A 357 23.24 -4.63 3.81
C ILE A 357 21.92 -4.09 3.22
N PHE A 358 20.84 -4.86 3.32
CA PHE A 358 19.56 -4.53 2.71
C PHE A 358 18.98 -3.21 3.20
N ILE A 359 19.04 -2.95 4.52
CA ILE A 359 18.45 -1.74 5.13
C ILE A 359 19.11 -0.44 4.66
N LEU A 360 20.31 -0.46 4.07
CA LEU A 360 20.91 0.73 3.48
C LEU A 360 20.06 1.32 2.35
N SER A 361 19.26 0.48 1.66
CA SER A 361 18.31 0.93 0.64
C SER A 361 17.25 1.88 1.21
N PHE A 362 16.90 1.76 2.49
CA PHE A 362 15.90 2.61 3.14
C PHE A 362 16.28 4.08 3.16
N LEU A 363 17.59 4.41 3.15
CA LEU A 363 18.06 5.80 3.08
C LEU A 363 17.50 6.55 1.86
N LEU A 364 17.30 5.83 0.77
CA LEU A 364 16.89 6.41 -0.51
C LEU A 364 15.41 6.16 -0.83
N ALA A 365 14.87 5.02 -0.35
CA ALA A 365 13.51 4.60 -0.63
C ALA A 365 12.46 5.65 -0.24
N GLY A 366 12.59 6.24 0.95
CA GLY A 366 11.67 7.27 1.44
C GLY A 366 11.63 8.50 0.54
N LEU A 367 12.79 8.93 0.04
CA LEU A 367 12.90 10.09 -0.86
C LEU A 367 12.20 9.83 -2.20
N ASN A 368 12.40 8.63 -2.76
CA ASN A 368 11.76 8.23 -4.02
C ASN A 368 10.23 8.12 -3.87
N VAL A 369 9.74 7.58 -2.74
CA VAL A 369 8.30 7.50 -2.46
C VAL A 369 7.66 8.89 -2.39
N VAL A 370 8.29 9.83 -1.68
CA VAL A 370 7.78 11.20 -1.55
C VAL A 370 7.83 11.96 -2.88
N LEU A 371 8.89 11.79 -3.69
CA LEU A 371 8.98 12.41 -5.01
C LEU A 371 7.93 11.85 -5.98
N GLY A 372 7.70 10.54 -5.98
CA GLY A 372 6.63 9.91 -6.74
C GLY A 372 5.25 10.47 -6.36
N GLY A 373 4.97 10.54 -5.05
CA GLY A 373 3.74 11.13 -4.51
C GLY A 373 3.57 12.61 -4.86
N TYR A 374 4.67 13.37 -4.88
CA TYR A 374 4.64 14.77 -5.31
C TYR A 374 4.21 14.91 -6.78
N PHE A 375 4.80 14.13 -7.69
CA PHE A 375 4.43 14.18 -9.09
C PHE A 375 2.98 13.74 -9.35
N THR A 376 2.48 12.77 -8.59
CA THR A 376 1.06 12.42 -8.57
C THR A 376 0.21 13.63 -8.15
N SER A 377 0.61 14.30 -7.06
CA SER A 377 -0.13 15.43 -6.48
C SER A 377 -0.22 16.67 -7.40
N VAL A 378 0.77 16.88 -8.26
CA VAL A 378 0.81 17.98 -9.26
C VAL A 378 0.47 17.51 -10.67
N GLU A 379 -0.21 16.37 -10.80
CA GLU A 379 -0.70 15.80 -12.06
C GLU A 379 0.38 15.55 -13.13
N LYS A 380 1.60 15.31 -12.71
CA LYS A 380 2.66 14.83 -13.61
C LYS A 380 2.72 13.29 -13.61
N ALA A 381 1.57 12.70 -13.93
CA ALA A 381 1.35 11.25 -13.87
C ALA A 381 2.41 10.43 -14.60
N GLY A 382 2.89 10.87 -15.77
CA GLY A 382 3.96 10.20 -16.50
C GLY A 382 5.25 10.09 -15.70
N PHE A 383 5.63 11.16 -14.96
CA PHE A 383 6.83 11.14 -14.11
C PHE A 383 6.63 10.24 -12.89
N ALA A 384 5.47 10.33 -12.25
CA ALA A 384 5.13 9.44 -11.14
C ALA A 384 5.18 7.96 -11.57
N THR A 385 4.63 7.62 -12.73
CA THR A 385 4.64 6.25 -13.28
C THR A 385 6.06 5.80 -13.63
N MET A 386 6.89 6.66 -14.23
CA MET A 386 8.30 6.33 -14.50
C MET A 386 9.07 6.03 -13.21
N ILE A 387 8.90 6.85 -12.16
CA ILE A 387 9.53 6.63 -10.86
C ILE A 387 9.06 5.29 -10.27
N SER A 388 7.74 5.04 -10.27
CA SER A 388 7.18 3.80 -9.72
C SER A 388 7.66 2.56 -10.47
N LEU A 389 7.62 2.55 -11.81
CA LEU A 389 8.11 1.43 -12.61
C LEU A 389 9.60 1.19 -12.42
N THR A 390 10.39 2.26 -12.41
CA THR A 390 11.85 2.14 -12.23
C THR A 390 12.15 1.56 -10.84
N ARG A 391 11.54 2.11 -9.79
CA ARG A 391 11.77 1.71 -8.41
C ARG A 391 11.30 0.28 -8.14
N SER A 392 10.04 -0.01 -8.49
CA SER A 392 9.37 -1.24 -8.08
C SER A 392 9.52 -2.41 -9.05
N LEU A 393 10.13 -2.23 -10.21
CA LEU A 393 10.29 -3.34 -11.15
C LEU A 393 11.60 -3.26 -11.94
N ILE A 394 11.76 -2.22 -12.78
CA ILE A 394 12.82 -2.21 -13.80
C ILE A 394 14.22 -2.22 -13.17
N ALA A 395 14.52 -1.21 -12.33
CA ALA A 395 15.85 -1.09 -11.74
C ALA A 395 16.17 -2.26 -10.80
N LEU A 396 15.15 -2.76 -10.08
CA LEU A 396 15.36 -3.86 -9.16
C LEU A 396 15.65 -5.18 -9.89
N VAL A 397 14.87 -5.53 -10.92
CA VAL A 397 15.09 -6.75 -11.70
C VAL A 397 16.44 -6.67 -12.43
N ILE A 398 16.75 -5.53 -13.05
CA ILE A 398 18.05 -5.35 -13.71
C ILE A 398 19.19 -5.48 -12.70
N SER A 399 19.08 -4.85 -11.53
CA SER A 399 20.11 -4.94 -10.47
C SER A 399 20.28 -6.38 -9.97
N LEU A 400 19.18 -7.11 -9.77
CA LEU A 400 19.22 -8.52 -9.36
C LEU A 400 19.98 -9.37 -10.39
N VAL A 401 19.62 -9.26 -11.67
CA VAL A 401 20.24 -10.04 -12.75
C VAL A 401 21.71 -9.66 -12.93
N PHE A 402 21.99 -8.36 -12.97
CA PHE A 402 23.36 -7.86 -13.17
C PHE A 402 24.30 -8.26 -12.02
N LEU A 403 23.88 -8.02 -10.78
CA LEU A 403 24.73 -8.30 -9.61
C LEU A 403 24.99 -9.80 -9.44
N THR A 404 23.97 -10.63 -9.64
CA THR A 404 24.16 -12.08 -9.53
C THR A 404 25.04 -12.64 -10.64
N ALA A 405 24.96 -12.09 -11.85
CA ALA A 405 25.78 -12.52 -12.99
C ALA A 405 27.24 -12.08 -12.87
N VAL A 406 27.51 -10.89 -12.31
CA VAL A 406 28.87 -10.32 -12.29
C VAL A 406 29.60 -10.59 -10.96
N PHE A 407 28.89 -10.49 -9.83
CA PHE A 407 29.50 -10.55 -8.48
C PHE A 407 29.07 -11.80 -7.69
N GLY A 408 28.25 -12.69 -8.29
CA GLY A 408 27.78 -13.92 -7.65
C GLY A 408 26.56 -13.71 -6.74
N GLY A 409 26.05 -14.83 -6.18
CA GLY A 409 24.77 -14.87 -5.48
C GLY A 409 24.65 -13.92 -4.29
N GLU A 410 25.70 -13.78 -3.48
CA GLU A 410 25.68 -12.93 -2.30
C GLU A 410 25.47 -11.43 -2.61
N ALA A 411 25.74 -10.99 -3.83
CA ALA A 411 25.54 -9.62 -4.24
C ALA A 411 24.05 -9.23 -4.37
N ILE A 412 23.14 -10.19 -4.32
CA ILE A 412 21.68 -9.98 -4.39
C ILE A 412 21.18 -8.99 -3.32
N TRP A 413 21.81 -9.00 -2.15
CA TRP A 413 21.40 -8.14 -1.03
C TRP A 413 21.66 -6.65 -1.26
N TRP A 414 22.52 -6.31 -2.22
CA TRP A 414 22.82 -4.94 -2.64
C TRP A 414 21.83 -4.43 -3.72
N ALA A 415 21.07 -5.33 -4.35
CA ALA A 415 20.18 -4.97 -5.46
C ALA A 415 19.16 -3.87 -5.09
N PRO A 416 18.51 -3.86 -3.91
CA PRO A 416 17.61 -2.79 -3.54
C PRO A 416 18.30 -1.43 -3.40
N LEU A 417 19.51 -1.39 -2.84
CA LEU A 417 20.26 -0.12 -2.72
C LEU A 417 20.59 0.46 -4.09
N ILE A 418 21.04 -0.37 -5.03
CA ILE A 418 21.36 0.06 -6.40
C ILE A 418 20.09 0.50 -7.12
N ALA A 419 19.00 -0.25 -6.99
CA ALA A 419 17.71 0.11 -7.60
C ALA A 419 17.18 1.45 -7.10
N GLU A 420 17.21 1.69 -5.78
CA GLU A 420 16.78 2.96 -5.19
C GLU A 420 17.72 4.10 -5.56
N SER A 421 19.02 3.84 -5.72
CA SER A 421 20.00 4.85 -6.20
C SER A 421 19.72 5.28 -7.64
N CYS A 422 19.52 4.32 -8.54
CA CYS A 422 19.14 4.61 -9.93
C CYS A 422 17.81 5.37 -10.00
N CYS A 423 16.84 4.96 -9.18
CA CYS A 423 15.56 5.65 -9.11
C CYS A 423 15.70 7.08 -8.59
N LEU A 424 16.56 7.34 -7.60
CA LEU A 424 16.77 8.68 -7.06
C LEU A 424 17.42 9.61 -8.08
N VAL A 425 18.38 9.11 -8.85
CA VAL A 425 19.00 9.87 -9.95
C VAL A 425 17.94 10.25 -10.98
N LEU A 426 17.09 9.30 -11.40
CA LEU A 426 15.96 9.57 -12.29
C LEU A 426 14.99 10.60 -11.70
N SER A 427 14.57 10.40 -10.45
CA SER A 427 13.59 11.25 -9.76
C SER A 427 14.11 12.70 -9.61
N ALA A 428 15.38 12.86 -9.25
CA ALA A 428 16.04 14.15 -9.13
C ALA A 428 16.17 14.85 -10.50
N GLY A 429 16.53 14.10 -11.56
CA GLY A 429 16.60 14.60 -12.92
C GLY A 429 15.24 15.09 -13.43
N LEU A 430 14.18 14.30 -13.20
CA LEU A 430 12.80 14.68 -13.55
C LEU A 430 12.34 15.92 -12.76
N TYR A 431 12.70 16.03 -11.49
CA TYR A 431 12.37 17.20 -10.66
C TYR A 431 13.11 18.46 -11.13
N GLN A 432 14.41 18.36 -11.47
CA GLN A 432 15.18 19.49 -12.01
C GLN A 432 14.63 19.96 -13.36
N TRP A 433 14.28 19.02 -14.23
CA TRP A 433 13.67 19.34 -15.53
C TRP A 433 12.30 20.01 -15.37
N TYR A 434 11.44 19.48 -14.47
CA TYR A 434 10.14 20.08 -14.17
C TYR A 434 10.25 21.50 -13.60
N ARG A 435 11.28 21.76 -12.79
CA ARG A 435 11.49 23.07 -12.17
C ARG A 435 11.96 24.14 -13.16
N LYS A 436 12.60 23.75 -14.26
CA LYS A 436 13.11 24.67 -15.30
C LYS A 436 12.03 25.10 -16.30
N LYS A 437 10.93 24.36 -16.39
CA LYS A 437 9.73 24.69 -17.19
C LYS A 437 8.70 25.45 -16.37
#